data_b98ae3309b8cbe52dd88548bd5da42f5
#
_entry.id   b98ae3309b8cbe52dd88548bd5da42f5
#
_cell.length_a   1.000
_cell.length_b   1.000
_cell.length_c   1.000
_cell.angle_alpha   90.00
_cell.angle_beta   90.00
_cell.angle_gamma   90.00
#
_symmetry.space_group_name_H-M   'P 1'
#
loop_
_entity.id
_entity.type
_entity.pdbx_description
1 polymer ?
#
loop_
_entity_poly.entity_id
_entity_poly.type
_entity_poly.pdbx_seq_one_letter_code
_entity_poly.pdbx_strand_id
1 'polypeptide(L)'
;VVIFLVTGCKGKPEVRIARPAKAHVEATVSSVNSGTVRAEGNTELAFGTVGRVKEVNVKLGDTVKQGQVLAQVENDDLKSRLQSTLEEYERSQRLSKSDAMSQSGVTQARASYDTAVTAYEKSLIKAPYDGIVAELNLEVGELSQITAVIPQAPIRVVDVKPRYVRAEIDEVDLPKVKVGLPARVKVLAIRKEPFVARVRKVVPFVSSIREQDRTSEIELDIDSEGLLLPAGASADVEVITDTKDDVLTITSRALLGRGSDRYVYVLDGARLKKTPIKIGIYGYTASEVVSGLSPSDKVVLPSDKFELTDGLRVTPPDE
;
A
#
# COMPACT_ATOMS: atom_id res chain seq x y z
N VAL A 1 0.88 -68.72 25.35
CA VAL A 1 0.74 -67.43 24.73
C VAL A 1 2.01 -67.20 23.91
N VAL A 2 1.92 -67.41 22.62
CA VAL A 2 3.00 -67.16 21.64
C VAL A 2 2.90 -65.72 21.20
N ILE A 3 3.86 -64.89 21.60
CA ILE A 3 4.00 -63.52 21.14
C ILE A 3 4.73 -63.56 19.77
N PHE A 4 3.97 -63.37 18.66
CA PHE A 4 4.55 -63.11 17.37
C PHE A 4 5.07 -61.65 17.35
N LEU A 5 6.37 -61.48 17.47
CA LEU A 5 7.06 -60.25 17.08
C LEU A 5 7.01 -60.15 15.55
N VAL A 6 6.09 -59.37 15.04
CA VAL A 6 6.12 -58.95 13.65
C VAL A 6 7.21 -57.89 13.49
N THR A 7 8.44 -58.36 13.20
CA THR A 7 9.50 -57.53 12.64
C THR A 7 9.12 -57.14 11.22
N GLY A 8 8.35 -56.08 11.09
CA GLY A 8 8.12 -55.45 9.79
C GLY A 8 9.48 -54.97 9.25
N CYS A 9 9.96 -55.53 8.18
CA CYS A 9 11.02 -54.96 7.33
C CYS A 9 10.57 -53.60 6.85
N LYS A 10 10.85 -52.54 7.60
CA LYS A 10 10.79 -51.19 7.11
C LYS A 10 11.91 -51.07 6.07
N GLY A 11 11.56 -51.11 4.79
CA GLY A 11 12.49 -50.74 3.71
C GLY A 11 13.16 -49.39 4.05
N LYS A 12 14.39 -49.21 3.62
CA LYS A 12 15.11 -47.96 3.84
C LYS A 12 14.26 -46.82 3.28
N PRO A 13 14.03 -45.72 4.02
CA PRO A 13 13.23 -44.62 3.54
C PRO A 13 13.89 -43.97 2.32
N GLU A 14 13.09 -43.76 1.30
CA GLU A 14 13.48 -42.99 0.11
C GLU A 14 13.50 -41.51 0.41
N VAL A 15 14.57 -40.81 0.01
CA VAL A 15 14.79 -39.39 0.31
C VAL A 15 14.79 -38.56 -0.93
N ARG A 16 14.30 -37.34 -0.79
CA ARG A 16 14.49 -36.29 -1.79
C ARG A 16 15.73 -35.48 -1.47
N ILE A 17 16.51 -35.12 -2.47
CA ILE A 17 17.71 -34.31 -2.30
C ILE A 17 17.59 -32.99 -3.01
N ALA A 18 18.30 -31.99 -2.48
CA ALA A 18 18.60 -30.72 -3.13
C ALA A 18 20.12 -30.53 -3.15
N ARG A 19 20.63 -29.91 -4.19
CA ARG A 19 22.06 -29.54 -4.27
C ARG A 19 22.21 -28.05 -4.07
N PRO A 20 23.19 -27.61 -3.24
CA PRO A 20 23.52 -26.19 -3.17
C PRO A 20 23.95 -25.69 -4.55
N ALA A 21 23.45 -24.55 -4.93
CA ALA A 21 23.78 -23.92 -6.21
C ALA A 21 23.96 -22.41 -6.03
N LYS A 22 24.78 -21.81 -6.89
CA LYS A 22 24.88 -20.35 -6.92
C LYS A 22 23.60 -19.77 -7.53
N ALA A 23 22.97 -18.87 -6.81
CA ALA A 23 21.74 -18.23 -7.23
C ALA A 23 21.59 -16.85 -6.55
N HIS A 24 20.59 -16.12 -7.04
CA HIS A 24 20.05 -14.95 -6.39
C HIS A 24 19.28 -15.34 -5.14
N VAL A 25 19.46 -14.60 -4.04
CA VAL A 25 18.71 -14.75 -2.79
C VAL A 25 18.25 -13.39 -2.28
N GLU A 26 17.06 -13.36 -1.76
CA GLU A 26 16.48 -12.15 -1.16
C GLU A 26 15.80 -12.47 0.18
N ALA A 27 15.90 -11.54 1.11
CA ALA A 27 15.09 -11.51 2.31
C ALA A 27 13.91 -10.59 2.08
N THR A 28 12.73 -11.02 2.45
CA THR A 28 11.51 -10.22 2.30
C THR A 28 10.75 -10.12 3.61
N VAL A 29 10.04 -9.02 3.76
CA VAL A 29 9.06 -8.79 4.83
C VAL A 29 7.71 -8.63 4.15
N SER A 30 6.78 -9.50 4.50
CA SER A 30 5.41 -9.45 3.99
C SER A 30 4.51 -8.66 4.95
N SER A 31 3.48 -8.03 4.40
CA SER A 31 2.43 -7.43 5.22
C SER A 31 1.70 -8.49 6.06
N VAL A 32 1.31 -8.13 7.28
CA VAL A 32 0.55 -9.02 8.19
C VAL A 32 -0.83 -9.32 7.61
N ASN A 33 -1.47 -8.28 7.10
CA ASN A 33 -2.75 -8.36 6.40
C ASN A 33 -2.59 -7.77 4.99
N SER A 34 -3.56 -8.03 4.11
CA SER A 34 -3.60 -7.33 2.83
C SER A 34 -3.71 -5.83 3.06
N GLY A 35 -2.80 -5.08 2.46
CA GLY A 35 -2.83 -3.63 2.42
C GLY A 35 -3.99 -3.12 1.56
N THR A 36 -4.11 -1.81 1.47
CA THR A 36 -5.17 -1.15 0.70
C THR A 36 -4.58 -0.12 -0.25
N VAL A 37 -5.03 -0.14 -1.49
CA VAL A 37 -4.73 0.92 -2.47
C VAL A 37 -5.40 2.22 -2.04
N ARG A 38 -4.64 3.30 -1.93
CA ARG A 38 -5.12 4.64 -1.56
C ARG A 38 -4.83 5.64 -2.66
N ALA A 39 -5.72 6.63 -2.79
CA ALA A 39 -5.48 7.81 -3.62
C ALA A 39 -4.83 8.91 -2.77
N GLU A 40 -4.03 9.77 -3.39
CA GLU A 40 -3.46 10.96 -2.73
C GLU A 40 -4.56 11.91 -2.28
N GLY A 41 -5.48 12.22 -3.18
CA GLY A 41 -6.66 13.03 -2.92
C GLY A 41 -7.91 12.15 -2.78
N ASN A 42 -8.59 12.28 -1.67
CA ASN A 42 -9.93 11.75 -1.44
C ASN A 42 -10.66 12.78 -0.60
N THR A 43 -11.41 13.66 -1.28
CA THR A 43 -12.02 14.82 -0.65
C THR A 43 -13.53 14.76 -0.73
N GLU A 44 -14.14 14.88 0.43
CA GLU A 44 -15.57 15.08 0.58
C GLU A 44 -15.87 16.57 0.43
N LEU A 45 -16.80 16.90 -0.47
CA LEU A 45 -17.14 18.26 -0.84
C LEU A 45 -18.58 18.56 -0.44
N ALA A 46 -18.77 19.71 0.17
CA ALA A 46 -20.07 20.23 0.55
C ALA A 46 -20.17 21.72 0.23
N PHE A 47 -21.39 22.26 0.15
CA PHE A 47 -21.58 23.70 0.05
C PHE A 47 -21.17 24.40 1.34
N GLY A 48 -20.60 25.58 1.22
CA GLY A 48 -20.28 26.44 2.36
C GLY A 48 -21.44 27.34 2.81
N THR A 49 -22.62 27.19 2.18
CA THR A 49 -23.83 27.96 2.51
C THR A 49 -25.07 27.08 2.35
N VAL A 50 -26.13 27.43 3.07
CA VAL A 50 -27.45 26.81 2.88
C VAL A 50 -28.13 27.42 1.67
N GLY A 51 -28.76 26.58 0.84
CA GLY A 51 -29.52 27.02 -0.32
C GLY A 51 -30.15 25.83 -1.04
N ARG A 52 -31.11 26.10 -1.92
CA ARG A 52 -31.68 25.07 -2.78
C ARG A 52 -30.69 24.76 -3.93
N VAL A 53 -30.43 23.49 -4.18
CA VAL A 53 -29.58 23.07 -5.29
C VAL A 53 -30.22 23.48 -6.61
N LYS A 54 -29.53 24.34 -7.35
CA LYS A 54 -29.94 24.88 -8.65
C LYS A 54 -29.53 23.95 -9.77
N GLU A 55 -28.27 23.51 -9.76
CA GLU A 55 -27.66 22.69 -10.81
C GLU A 55 -26.67 21.68 -10.23
N VAL A 56 -26.63 20.49 -10.86
CA VAL A 56 -25.60 19.46 -10.66
C VAL A 56 -25.03 19.14 -12.04
N ASN A 57 -23.76 19.47 -12.26
CA ASN A 57 -23.10 19.46 -13.58
C ASN A 57 -22.29 18.18 -13.83
N VAL A 58 -22.39 17.18 -12.95
CA VAL A 58 -21.62 15.94 -13.01
C VAL A 58 -22.50 14.75 -12.65
N LYS A 59 -22.03 13.57 -13.07
CA LYS A 59 -22.62 12.26 -12.72
C LYS A 59 -21.59 11.43 -11.98
N LEU A 60 -22.08 10.39 -11.31
CA LEU A 60 -21.22 9.38 -10.71
C LEU A 60 -20.30 8.75 -11.77
N GLY A 61 -18.99 8.71 -11.50
CA GLY A 61 -17.98 8.18 -12.43
C GLY A 61 -17.41 9.20 -13.41
N ASP A 62 -17.93 10.43 -13.49
CA ASP A 62 -17.40 11.47 -14.38
C ASP A 62 -15.99 11.90 -13.97
N THR A 63 -15.14 12.14 -14.98
CA THR A 63 -13.82 12.77 -14.78
C THR A 63 -13.98 14.28 -14.71
N VAL A 64 -13.37 14.88 -13.70
CA VAL A 64 -13.43 16.33 -13.44
C VAL A 64 -12.03 16.95 -13.39
N LYS A 65 -11.93 18.22 -13.73
CA LYS A 65 -10.70 19.01 -13.70
C LYS A 65 -10.68 19.94 -12.47
N GLN A 66 -9.49 20.25 -11.99
CA GLN A 66 -9.30 21.22 -10.91
C GLN A 66 -10.02 22.55 -11.23
N GLY A 67 -10.80 23.05 -10.26
CA GLY A 67 -11.58 24.29 -10.40
C GLY A 67 -12.91 24.12 -11.13
N GLN A 68 -13.22 22.96 -11.72
CA GLN A 68 -14.50 22.70 -12.37
C GLN A 68 -15.64 22.79 -11.35
N VAL A 69 -16.72 23.52 -11.70
CA VAL A 69 -17.95 23.60 -10.88
C VAL A 69 -18.75 22.32 -11.05
N LEU A 70 -18.94 21.59 -9.96
CA LEU A 70 -19.64 20.31 -9.92
C LEU A 70 -21.12 20.49 -9.61
N ALA A 71 -21.44 21.41 -8.71
CA ALA A 71 -22.81 21.75 -8.34
C ALA A 71 -22.89 23.19 -7.83
N GLN A 72 -24.07 23.79 -7.89
CA GLN A 72 -24.35 25.11 -7.32
C GLN A 72 -25.73 25.17 -6.65
N VAL A 73 -25.84 25.95 -5.59
CA VAL A 73 -27.13 26.34 -5.02
C VAL A 73 -27.63 27.62 -5.71
N GLU A 74 -28.89 27.98 -5.45
CA GLU A 74 -29.45 29.27 -5.90
C GLU A 74 -28.55 30.41 -5.39
N ASN A 75 -27.99 31.19 -6.30
CA ASN A 75 -26.97 32.21 -6.03
C ASN A 75 -27.06 33.45 -6.93
N ASP A 76 -28.18 33.70 -7.53
CA ASP A 76 -28.36 34.80 -8.50
C ASP A 76 -28.16 36.17 -7.80
N ASP A 77 -28.58 36.31 -6.55
CA ASP A 77 -28.35 37.48 -5.69
C ASP A 77 -26.85 37.66 -5.34
N LEU A 78 -26.17 36.56 -5.00
CA LEU A 78 -24.73 36.58 -4.72
C LEU A 78 -23.92 36.93 -5.96
N LYS A 79 -24.31 36.43 -7.12
CA LYS A 79 -23.68 36.77 -8.41
C LYS A 79 -23.85 38.24 -8.77
N SER A 80 -25.05 38.77 -8.56
CA SER A 80 -25.33 40.19 -8.78
C SER A 80 -24.54 41.09 -7.83
N ARG A 81 -24.42 40.70 -6.55
CA ARG A 81 -23.63 41.41 -5.57
C ARG A 81 -22.13 41.34 -5.90
N LEU A 82 -21.63 40.20 -6.32
CA LEU A 82 -20.24 40.06 -6.79
C LEU A 82 -19.92 41.00 -7.91
N GLN A 83 -20.82 41.08 -8.93
CA GLN A 83 -20.65 41.97 -10.08
C GLN A 83 -20.62 43.44 -9.64
N SER A 84 -21.56 43.88 -8.81
CA SER A 84 -21.64 45.30 -8.38
C SER A 84 -20.43 45.70 -7.52
N THR A 85 -19.96 44.84 -6.64
CA THR A 85 -18.76 45.11 -5.81
C THR A 85 -17.48 45.10 -6.64
N LEU A 86 -17.37 44.26 -7.68
CA LEU A 86 -16.26 44.30 -8.63
C LEU A 86 -16.20 45.64 -9.37
N GLU A 87 -17.32 46.09 -9.88
CA GLU A 87 -17.41 47.37 -10.59
C GLU A 87 -17.04 48.57 -9.72
N GLU A 88 -17.44 48.52 -8.43
CA GLU A 88 -17.09 49.54 -7.46
C GLU A 88 -15.58 49.52 -7.16
N TYR A 89 -14.99 48.34 -6.96
CA TYR A 89 -13.56 48.15 -6.71
C TYR A 89 -12.73 48.65 -7.90
N GLU A 90 -13.09 48.29 -9.14
CA GLU A 90 -12.42 48.76 -10.35
C GLU A 90 -12.53 50.28 -10.53
N ARG A 91 -13.71 50.88 -10.21
CA ARG A 91 -13.90 52.32 -10.21
C ARG A 91 -13.00 53.01 -9.19
N SER A 92 -12.93 52.47 -7.98
CA SER A 92 -12.08 53.01 -6.92
C SER A 92 -10.60 52.98 -7.29
N GLN A 93 -10.14 51.91 -7.95
CA GLN A 93 -8.77 51.82 -8.46
C GLN A 93 -8.47 52.86 -9.53
N ARG A 94 -9.41 53.10 -10.46
CA ARG A 94 -9.24 54.14 -11.50
C ARG A 94 -9.17 55.56 -10.89
N LEU A 95 -10.02 55.86 -9.91
CA LEU A 95 -10.05 57.14 -9.22
C LEU A 95 -8.80 57.38 -8.36
N SER A 96 -8.27 56.36 -7.73
CA SER A 96 -7.02 56.44 -6.95
C SER A 96 -5.81 56.77 -7.84
N LYS A 97 -5.76 56.24 -9.06
CA LYS A 97 -4.70 56.57 -10.03
C LYS A 97 -4.70 58.04 -10.51
N SER A 98 -5.84 58.74 -10.35
CA SER A 98 -6.00 60.16 -10.66
C SER A 98 -6.03 61.03 -9.40
N ASP A 99 -5.55 60.54 -8.24
CA ASP A 99 -5.59 61.19 -6.95
C ASP A 99 -6.99 61.65 -6.49
N ALA A 100 -8.04 61.15 -7.11
CA ALA A 100 -9.43 61.49 -6.79
C ALA A 100 -10.04 60.60 -5.65
N MET A 101 -9.30 59.59 -5.20
CA MET A 101 -9.72 58.74 -4.09
C MET A 101 -8.53 58.36 -3.22
N SER A 102 -8.77 58.33 -1.89
CA SER A 102 -7.76 57.90 -0.91
C SER A 102 -7.48 56.41 -0.97
N GLN A 103 -6.27 55.99 -0.60
CA GLN A 103 -5.89 54.57 -0.52
C GLN A 103 -6.80 53.78 0.42
N SER A 104 -7.33 54.41 1.51
CA SER A 104 -8.28 53.74 2.39
C SER A 104 -9.60 53.40 1.69
N GLY A 105 -10.07 54.28 0.77
CA GLY A 105 -11.27 54.01 -0.04
C GLY A 105 -11.11 52.81 -0.95
N VAL A 106 -9.94 52.67 -1.62
CA VAL A 106 -9.62 51.47 -2.43
C VAL A 106 -9.58 50.21 -1.58
N THR A 107 -8.96 50.28 -0.38
CA THR A 107 -8.90 49.13 0.54
C THR A 107 -10.27 48.68 1.02
N GLN A 108 -11.18 49.64 1.30
CA GLN A 108 -12.57 49.36 1.68
C GLN A 108 -13.35 48.69 0.54
N ALA A 109 -13.25 49.20 -0.69
CA ALA A 109 -13.90 48.63 -1.87
C ALA A 109 -13.40 47.22 -2.16
N ARG A 110 -12.09 46.99 -2.01
CA ARG A 110 -11.49 45.65 -2.10
C ARG A 110 -12.04 44.69 -1.07
N ALA A 111 -12.12 45.07 0.19
CA ALA A 111 -12.66 44.25 1.26
C ALA A 111 -14.13 43.84 0.98
N SER A 112 -14.93 44.76 0.45
CA SER A 112 -16.32 44.48 0.04
C SER A 112 -16.37 43.46 -1.10
N TYR A 113 -15.50 43.61 -2.11
CA TYR A 113 -15.38 42.67 -3.23
C TYR A 113 -14.92 41.28 -2.76
N ASP A 114 -13.86 41.20 -1.94
CA ASP A 114 -13.35 39.93 -1.39
C ASP A 114 -14.42 39.20 -0.58
N THR A 115 -15.25 39.94 0.17
CA THR A 115 -16.39 39.38 0.92
C THR A 115 -17.45 38.79 -0.03
N ALA A 116 -17.78 39.50 -1.14
CA ALA A 116 -18.74 39.00 -2.11
C ALA A 116 -18.20 37.79 -2.89
N VAL A 117 -16.92 37.76 -3.24
CA VAL A 117 -16.24 36.58 -3.82
C VAL A 117 -16.41 35.37 -2.91
N THR A 118 -16.07 35.51 -1.63
CA THR A 118 -16.15 34.43 -0.64
C THR A 118 -17.59 33.90 -0.49
N ALA A 119 -18.58 34.80 -0.46
CA ALA A 119 -19.98 34.41 -0.38
C ALA A 119 -20.45 33.64 -1.62
N TYR A 120 -20.06 34.09 -2.79
CA TYR A 120 -20.37 33.41 -4.07
C TYR A 120 -19.67 32.05 -4.16
N GLU A 121 -18.39 31.97 -3.80
CA GLU A 121 -17.65 30.71 -3.82
C GLU A 121 -18.23 29.65 -2.89
N LYS A 122 -18.73 30.04 -1.71
CA LYS A 122 -19.42 29.14 -0.78
C LYS A 122 -20.71 28.54 -1.35
N SER A 123 -21.31 29.18 -2.37
CA SER A 123 -22.49 28.66 -3.08
C SER A 123 -22.19 27.65 -4.17
N LEU A 124 -20.90 27.38 -4.42
CA LEU A 124 -20.41 26.45 -5.43
C LEU A 124 -19.67 25.28 -4.79
N ILE A 125 -19.82 24.09 -5.34
CA ILE A 125 -18.90 22.97 -5.12
C ILE A 125 -17.97 22.89 -6.33
N LYS A 126 -16.66 23.04 -6.09
CA LYS A 126 -15.62 22.96 -7.13
C LYS A 126 -14.70 21.77 -6.85
N ALA A 127 -14.21 21.13 -7.91
CA ALA A 127 -13.20 20.08 -7.79
C ALA A 127 -11.86 20.68 -7.30
N PRO A 128 -11.25 20.14 -6.22
CA PRO A 128 -9.99 20.68 -5.69
C PRO A 128 -8.77 20.25 -6.51
N TYR A 129 -8.88 19.18 -7.30
CA TYR A 129 -7.87 18.61 -8.18
C TYR A 129 -8.53 17.83 -9.32
N ASP A 130 -7.73 17.36 -10.28
CA ASP A 130 -8.18 16.47 -11.34
C ASP A 130 -8.53 15.10 -10.75
N GLY A 131 -9.77 14.64 -10.95
CA GLY A 131 -10.25 13.46 -10.28
C GLY A 131 -11.46 12.81 -10.94
N ILE A 132 -12.00 11.82 -10.24
CA ILE A 132 -13.25 11.13 -10.61
C ILE A 132 -14.27 11.34 -9.49
N VAL A 133 -15.53 11.58 -9.85
CA VAL A 133 -16.64 11.64 -8.91
C VAL A 133 -16.94 10.22 -8.41
N ALA A 134 -16.52 9.93 -7.18
CA ALA A 134 -16.66 8.62 -6.55
C ALA A 134 -18.00 8.44 -5.83
N GLU A 135 -18.61 9.54 -5.37
CA GLU A 135 -19.93 9.56 -4.78
C GLU A 135 -20.65 10.84 -5.16
N LEU A 136 -21.94 10.72 -5.40
CA LEU A 136 -22.85 11.83 -5.71
C LEU A 136 -24.20 11.57 -5.01
N ASN A 137 -24.41 12.29 -3.89
CA ASN A 137 -25.60 12.21 -3.05
C ASN A 137 -26.29 13.58 -3.03
N LEU A 138 -26.64 14.07 -4.21
CA LEU A 138 -27.18 15.43 -4.39
C LEU A 138 -28.13 15.47 -5.58
N GLU A 139 -29.34 16.00 -5.37
CA GLU A 139 -30.33 16.18 -6.42
C GLU A 139 -30.74 17.64 -6.60
N VAL A 140 -31.06 18.01 -7.84
CA VAL A 140 -31.57 19.35 -8.17
C VAL A 140 -32.90 19.60 -7.46
N GLY A 141 -33.01 20.75 -6.81
CA GLY A 141 -34.19 21.13 -6.02
C GLY A 141 -34.12 20.74 -4.55
N GLU A 142 -33.15 19.94 -4.14
CA GLU A 142 -32.90 19.60 -2.75
C GLU A 142 -32.37 20.81 -1.96
N LEU A 143 -32.67 20.89 -0.67
CA LEU A 143 -32.11 21.90 0.22
C LEU A 143 -30.77 21.42 0.75
N SER A 144 -29.69 22.11 0.37
CA SER A 144 -28.38 21.82 0.96
C SER A 144 -28.37 22.21 2.44
N GLN A 145 -28.04 21.24 3.30
CA GLN A 145 -27.97 21.46 4.75
C GLN A 145 -26.49 21.49 5.17
N ILE A 146 -26.09 22.54 5.88
CA ILE A 146 -24.86 22.53 6.66
C ILE A 146 -25.18 21.89 8.01
N THR A 147 -25.46 20.60 8.04
CA THR A 147 -25.74 19.92 9.31
C THR A 147 -24.65 18.90 9.61
N ALA A 148 -24.02 19.08 10.78
CA ALA A 148 -23.13 18.09 11.40
C ALA A 148 -23.83 16.75 11.73
N VAL A 149 -25.12 16.60 11.39
CA VAL A 149 -25.97 15.45 11.73
C VAL A 149 -26.03 14.42 10.62
N ILE A 150 -25.70 14.77 9.35
CA ILE A 150 -25.69 13.82 8.26
C ILE A 150 -24.23 13.54 7.89
N PRO A 151 -23.70 12.32 8.16
CA PRO A 151 -22.26 12.01 7.96
C PRO A 151 -21.86 11.76 6.50
N GLN A 152 -22.71 12.09 5.52
CA GLN A 152 -22.40 11.88 4.10
C GLN A 152 -22.25 13.21 3.38
N ALA A 153 -21.06 13.44 2.84
CA ALA A 153 -20.83 14.57 1.97
C ALA A 153 -21.61 14.42 0.67
N PRO A 154 -22.18 15.53 0.12
CA PRO A 154 -22.95 15.49 -1.12
C PRO A 154 -22.16 14.98 -2.32
N ILE A 155 -20.87 15.30 -2.42
CA ILE A 155 -19.98 14.88 -3.51
C ILE A 155 -18.65 14.43 -2.93
N ARG A 156 -18.13 13.29 -3.42
CA ARG A 156 -16.76 12.85 -3.14
C ARG A 156 -15.97 12.78 -4.44
N VAL A 157 -14.84 13.44 -4.47
CA VAL A 157 -13.90 13.42 -5.59
C VAL A 157 -12.62 12.68 -5.16
N VAL A 158 -12.19 11.74 -5.99
CA VAL A 158 -10.97 10.94 -5.79
C VAL A 158 -9.98 11.28 -6.89
N ASP A 159 -8.73 11.57 -6.50
CA ASP A 159 -7.64 11.88 -7.43
C ASP A 159 -7.37 10.71 -8.39
N VAL A 160 -7.09 11.01 -9.66
CA VAL A 160 -6.70 10.03 -10.69
C VAL A 160 -5.18 9.77 -10.71
N LYS A 161 -4.38 10.56 -9.99
CA LYS A 161 -2.92 10.43 -9.94
C LYS A 161 -2.46 9.11 -9.32
N PRO A 162 -1.15 8.83 -9.40
CA PRO A 162 -0.61 7.56 -8.91
C PRO A 162 -1.10 7.22 -7.51
N ARG A 163 -1.54 5.99 -7.35
CA ARG A 163 -2.01 5.44 -6.10
C ARG A 163 -0.81 4.99 -5.28
N TYR A 164 -0.94 5.06 -3.98
CA TYR A 164 -0.03 4.39 -3.08
C TYR A 164 -0.74 3.25 -2.36
N VAL A 165 0.05 2.33 -1.82
CA VAL A 165 -0.47 1.24 -1.01
C VAL A 165 -0.11 1.49 0.44
N ARG A 166 -1.10 1.38 1.30
CA ARG A 166 -0.94 1.39 2.74
C ARG A 166 -1.05 -0.03 3.24
N ALA A 167 -0.04 -0.50 3.97
CA ALA A 167 0.02 -1.86 4.50
C ALA A 167 0.56 -1.86 5.93
N GLU A 168 0.29 -2.93 6.66
CA GLU A 168 0.76 -3.13 8.03
C GLU A 168 1.83 -4.22 8.06
N ILE A 169 2.93 -3.96 8.76
CA ILE A 169 4.01 -4.92 9.01
C ILE A 169 4.12 -5.18 10.51
N ASP A 170 4.63 -6.36 10.86
CA ASP A 170 4.89 -6.73 12.26
C ASP A 170 5.96 -5.82 12.88
N GLU A 171 5.79 -5.46 14.17
CA GLU A 171 6.75 -4.66 14.93
C GLU A 171 8.17 -5.27 14.90
N VAL A 172 8.27 -6.60 14.94
CA VAL A 172 9.56 -7.33 14.90
C VAL A 172 10.31 -7.09 13.59
N ASP A 173 9.61 -6.84 12.50
CA ASP A 173 10.20 -6.60 11.19
C ASP A 173 10.43 -5.12 10.87
N LEU A 174 9.87 -4.21 11.67
CA LEU A 174 10.00 -2.76 11.49
C LEU A 174 11.48 -2.29 11.38
N PRO A 175 12.43 -2.78 12.18
CA PRO A 175 13.83 -2.35 12.07
C PRO A 175 14.50 -2.70 10.72
N LYS A 176 13.96 -3.68 9.99
CA LYS A 176 14.46 -4.13 8.69
C LYS A 176 13.92 -3.28 7.53
N VAL A 177 12.77 -2.61 7.70
CA VAL A 177 12.11 -1.84 6.65
C VAL A 177 12.53 -0.39 6.72
N LYS A 178 13.04 0.13 5.58
CA LYS A 178 13.51 1.52 5.45
C LYS A 178 12.88 2.17 4.22
N VAL A 179 12.74 3.49 4.28
CA VAL A 179 12.33 4.28 3.12
C VAL A 179 13.31 4.06 1.96
N GLY A 180 12.76 3.91 0.77
CA GLY A 180 13.52 3.67 -0.45
C GLY A 180 13.74 2.20 -0.81
N LEU A 181 13.46 1.25 0.08
CA LEU A 181 13.57 -0.18 -0.23
C LEU A 181 12.62 -0.58 -1.36
N PRO A 182 13.07 -1.46 -2.28
CA PRO A 182 12.23 -2.02 -3.32
C PRO A 182 11.17 -2.94 -2.69
N ALA A 183 10.02 -3.02 -3.33
CA ALA A 183 8.93 -3.88 -2.90
C ALA A 183 8.15 -4.42 -4.11
N ARG A 184 7.42 -5.49 -3.89
CA ARG A 184 6.44 -6.05 -4.82
C ARG A 184 5.05 -5.89 -4.22
N VAL A 185 4.13 -5.38 -5.03
CA VAL A 185 2.73 -5.21 -4.64
C VAL A 185 1.84 -5.97 -5.59
N LYS A 186 1.02 -6.86 -5.06
CA LYS A 186 0.11 -7.67 -5.85
C LYS A 186 -1.32 -7.20 -5.62
N VAL A 187 -1.93 -6.64 -6.65
CA VAL A 187 -3.33 -6.19 -6.66
C VAL A 187 -4.15 -7.15 -7.51
N LEU A 188 -4.72 -8.16 -6.86
CA LEU A 188 -5.41 -9.26 -7.55
C LEU A 188 -6.62 -8.81 -8.37
N ALA A 189 -7.22 -7.66 -8.01
CA ALA A 189 -8.32 -7.06 -8.77
C ALA A 189 -7.91 -6.60 -10.18
N ILE A 190 -6.60 -6.46 -10.45
CA ILE A 190 -6.07 -5.97 -11.73
C ILE A 190 -5.32 -7.07 -12.47
N ARG A 191 -4.27 -7.64 -11.87
CA ARG A 191 -3.46 -8.70 -12.48
C ARG A 191 -2.83 -9.62 -11.42
N LYS A 192 -2.40 -10.81 -11.86
CA LYS A 192 -1.73 -11.79 -10.98
C LYS A 192 -0.27 -11.45 -10.73
N GLU A 193 0.40 -10.83 -11.72
CA GLU A 193 1.80 -10.41 -11.62
C GLU A 193 1.93 -9.23 -10.67
N PRO A 194 2.97 -9.20 -9.82
CA PRO A 194 3.20 -8.10 -8.91
C PRO A 194 3.61 -6.82 -9.68
N PHE A 195 3.19 -5.68 -9.17
CA PHE A 195 3.71 -4.38 -9.56
C PHE A 195 5.00 -4.09 -8.84
N VAL A 196 5.92 -3.38 -9.50
CA VAL A 196 7.09 -2.81 -8.85
C VAL A 196 6.65 -1.67 -7.95
N ALA A 197 7.19 -1.66 -6.75
CA ALA A 197 6.87 -0.63 -5.77
C ALA A 197 8.12 -0.24 -4.96
N ARG A 198 8.01 0.84 -4.22
CA ARG A 198 9.08 1.32 -3.33
C ARG A 198 8.49 1.88 -2.06
N VAL A 199 9.11 1.57 -0.93
CA VAL A 199 8.71 2.11 0.37
C VAL A 199 8.92 3.63 0.36
N ARG A 200 7.84 4.41 0.47
CA ARG A 200 7.89 5.87 0.51
C ARG A 200 7.89 6.41 1.94
N LYS A 201 7.24 5.69 2.85
CA LYS A 201 7.11 6.11 4.23
C LYS A 201 7.01 4.91 5.16
N VAL A 202 7.64 5.01 6.32
CA VAL A 202 7.49 4.11 7.44
C VAL A 202 6.97 4.94 8.60
N VAL A 203 5.83 4.55 9.18
CA VAL A 203 5.24 5.27 10.31
C VAL A 203 5.91 4.76 11.59
N PRO A 204 6.65 5.60 12.33
CA PRO A 204 7.35 5.19 13.55
C PRO A 204 6.39 5.10 14.75
N PHE A 205 5.27 4.47 14.56
CA PHE A 205 4.23 4.30 15.57
C PHE A 205 3.64 2.91 15.48
N VAL A 206 3.64 2.19 16.59
CA VAL A 206 3.06 0.85 16.69
C VAL A 206 1.61 0.99 17.12
N SER A 207 0.71 0.53 16.28
CA SER A 207 -0.71 0.42 16.57
C SER A 207 -1.01 -0.96 17.14
N SER A 208 -1.72 -1.05 18.25
CA SER A 208 -2.23 -2.32 18.77
C SER A 208 -3.72 -2.20 19.00
N ILE A 209 -4.51 -2.98 18.28
CA ILE A 209 -5.95 -3.13 18.55
C ILE A 209 -6.14 -4.18 19.68
N ARG A 210 -5.20 -5.13 19.79
CA ARG A 210 -5.09 -6.14 20.86
C ARG A 210 -3.61 -6.34 21.19
N GLU A 211 -3.30 -6.80 22.42
CA GLU A 211 -1.91 -7.00 22.85
C GLU A 211 -1.09 -7.95 21.96
N GLN A 212 -1.73 -8.72 21.08
CA GLN A 212 -1.09 -9.70 20.20
C GLN A 212 -0.86 -9.19 18.78
N ASP A 213 -1.48 -8.06 18.38
CA ASP A 213 -1.42 -7.54 17.01
C ASP A 213 -0.67 -6.19 16.99
N ARG A 214 0.64 -6.26 17.27
CA ARG A 214 1.50 -5.09 17.20
C ARG A 214 2.00 -4.88 15.78
N THR A 215 1.43 -3.91 15.10
CA THR A 215 1.77 -3.58 13.71
C THR A 215 2.22 -2.14 13.56
N SER A 216 3.02 -1.87 12.56
CA SER A 216 3.38 -0.53 12.09
C SER A 216 2.95 -0.36 10.64
N GLU A 217 2.50 0.84 10.34
CA GLU A 217 2.03 1.19 8.99
C GLU A 217 3.20 1.58 8.08
N ILE A 218 3.18 1.08 6.86
CA ILE A 218 4.06 1.52 5.78
C ILE A 218 3.23 1.97 4.59
N GLU A 219 3.78 2.94 3.85
CA GLU A 219 3.23 3.39 2.58
C GLU A 219 4.23 3.11 1.46
N LEU A 220 3.71 2.64 0.33
CA LEU A 220 4.50 2.28 -0.84
C LEU A 220 4.00 3.00 -2.08
N ASP A 221 4.89 3.66 -2.79
CA ASP A 221 4.61 4.11 -4.14
C ASP A 221 4.61 2.91 -5.08
N ILE A 222 3.57 2.81 -5.90
CA ILE A 222 3.39 1.72 -6.84
C ILE A 222 3.52 2.24 -8.28
N ASP A 223 4.39 1.60 -9.06
CA ASP A 223 4.43 1.84 -10.49
C ASP A 223 3.30 1.06 -11.16
N SER A 224 2.21 1.74 -11.42
CA SER A 224 1.02 1.13 -12.02
C SER A 224 1.11 0.97 -13.54
N GLU A 225 2.24 1.36 -14.16
CA GLU A 225 2.44 1.27 -15.63
C GLU A 225 1.30 1.95 -16.42
N GLY A 226 0.71 3.02 -15.86
CA GLY A 226 -0.42 3.74 -16.45
C GLY A 226 -1.79 3.10 -16.20
N LEU A 227 -1.88 1.98 -15.50
CA LEU A 227 -3.15 1.37 -15.12
C LEU A 227 -3.81 2.12 -13.96
N LEU A 228 -5.11 2.33 -14.07
CA LEU A 228 -5.90 2.90 -12.98
C LEU A 228 -6.18 1.82 -11.93
N LEU A 229 -5.53 1.93 -10.78
CA LEU A 229 -5.77 1.04 -9.65
C LEU A 229 -7.02 1.51 -8.88
N PRO A 230 -8.02 0.65 -8.63
CA PRO A 230 -9.19 1.05 -7.84
C PRO A 230 -8.80 1.41 -6.41
N ALA A 231 -9.18 2.61 -5.94
CA ALA A 231 -9.02 2.97 -4.54
C ALA A 231 -9.88 2.03 -3.67
N GLY A 232 -9.31 1.56 -2.55
CA GLY A 232 -9.94 0.57 -1.69
C GLY A 232 -9.65 -0.89 -2.07
N ALA A 233 -9.02 -1.15 -3.22
CA ALA A 233 -8.62 -2.52 -3.59
C ALA A 233 -7.60 -3.09 -2.61
N SER A 234 -7.72 -4.39 -2.33
CA SER A 234 -6.75 -5.12 -1.51
C SER A 234 -5.45 -5.35 -2.28
N ALA A 235 -4.33 -5.24 -1.57
CA ALA A 235 -2.99 -5.36 -2.12
C ALA A 235 -2.07 -6.13 -1.18
N ASP A 236 -1.52 -7.25 -1.63
CA ASP A 236 -0.50 -7.97 -0.86
C ASP A 236 0.86 -7.33 -1.10
N VAL A 237 1.57 -7.04 -0.02
CA VAL A 237 2.84 -6.30 -0.04
C VAL A 237 3.98 -7.19 0.42
N GLU A 238 5.07 -7.17 -0.32
CA GLU A 238 6.32 -7.84 0.00
C GLU A 238 7.47 -6.86 -0.18
N VAL A 239 8.08 -6.42 0.92
CA VAL A 239 9.24 -5.51 0.92
C VAL A 239 10.52 -6.33 0.86
N ILE A 240 11.41 -6.02 -0.09
CA ILE A 240 12.71 -6.67 -0.22
C ILE A 240 13.69 -5.93 0.67
N THR A 241 14.13 -6.58 1.75
CA THR A 241 14.96 -5.95 2.78
C THR A 241 16.45 -6.17 2.57
N ASP A 242 16.82 -7.26 1.92
CA ASP A 242 18.21 -7.58 1.59
C ASP A 242 18.26 -8.48 0.36
N THR A 243 19.35 -8.38 -0.43
CA THR A 243 19.51 -9.17 -1.65
C THR A 243 20.97 -9.40 -1.94
N LYS A 244 21.31 -10.60 -2.44
CA LYS A 244 22.63 -10.95 -2.95
C LYS A 244 22.56 -11.80 -4.19
N ASP A 245 23.47 -11.54 -5.11
CA ASP A 245 23.63 -12.32 -6.34
C ASP A 245 24.83 -13.26 -6.25
N ASP A 246 24.79 -14.35 -7.02
CA ASP A 246 25.88 -15.33 -7.19
C ASP A 246 26.43 -15.92 -5.87
N VAL A 247 25.58 -16.07 -4.86
CA VAL A 247 25.91 -16.69 -3.58
C VAL A 247 25.47 -18.14 -3.55
N LEU A 248 26.19 -18.98 -2.78
CA LEU A 248 25.78 -20.38 -2.60
C LEU A 248 24.47 -20.42 -1.82
N THR A 249 23.46 -21.05 -2.39
CA THR A 249 22.12 -21.15 -1.80
C THR A 249 21.68 -22.58 -1.65
N ILE A 250 20.78 -22.80 -0.71
CA ILE A 250 20.03 -24.04 -0.54
C ILE A 250 18.55 -23.71 -0.34
N THR A 251 17.65 -24.61 -0.76
CA THR A 251 16.21 -24.40 -0.47
C THR A 251 15.96 -24.29 1.02
N SER A 252 15.20 -23.28 1.43
CA SER A 252 14.92 -23.01 2.84
C SER A 252 14.20 -24.17 3.55
N ARG A 253 13.51 -25.02 2.77
CA ARG A 253 12.88 -26.25 3.27
C ARG A 253 13.86 -27.30 3.81
N ALA A 254 15.13 -27.24 3.39
CA ALA A 254 16.15 -28.18 3.87
C ALA A 254 16.73 -27.76 5.22
N LEU A 255 16.49 -26.53 5.66
CA LEU A 255 17.06 -25.96 6.87
C LEU A 255 16.30 -26.44 8.11
N LEU A 256 17.05 -26.95 9.07
CA LEU A 256 16.54 -27.40 10.37
C LEU A 256 17.21 -26.60 11.49
N GLY A 257 16.58 -26.60 12.67
CA GLY A 257 17.04 -25.80 13.80
C GLY A 257 16.61 -24.35 13.75
N ARG A 258 17.03 -23.53 14.72
CA ARG A 258 16.69 -22.11 14.83
C ARG A 258 17.92 -21.27 15.20
N GLY A 259 17.89 -20.00 14.81
CA GLY A 259 18.97 -19.05 15.16
C GLY A 259 20.35 -19.53 14.71
N SER A 260 21.30 -19.61 15.64
CA SER A 260 22.68 -20.05 15.41
C SER A 260 22.84 -21.56 15.24
N ASP A 261 21.84 -22.34 15.68
CA ASP A 261 21.92 -23.80 15.71
C ASP A 261 21.27 -24.45 14.49
N ARG A 262 21.47 -23.82 13.33
CA ARG A 262 20.96 -24.31 12.06
C ARG A 262 21.85 -25.41 11.50
N TYR A 263 21.21 -26.44 10.95
CA TYR A 263 21.87 -27.57 10.35
C TYR A 263 21.03 -28.13 9.18
N VAL A 264 21.67 -28.95 8.40
CA VAL A 264 21.04 -29.76 7.36
C VAL A 264 21.50 -31.21 7.51
N TYR A 265 20.80 -32.12 6.84
CA TYR A 265 21.29 -33.48 6.66
C TYR A 265 21.88 -33.64 5.26
N VAL A 266 23.18 -33.96 5.20
CA VAL A 266 23.89 -34.29 3.97
C VAL A 266 23.91 -35.80 3.80
N LEU A 267 23.70 -36.27 2.60
CA LEU A 267 23.77 -37.69 2.23
C LEU A 267 25.23 -38.06 2.00
N ASP A 268 25.78 -38.85 2.90
CA ASP A 268 27.13 -39.45 2.79
C ASP A 268 26.98 -40.95 2.48
N GLY A 269 27.17 -41.30 1.21
CA GLY A 269 26.85 -42.63 0.70
C GLY A 269 25.37 -42.97 0.90
N ALA A 270 25.04 -43.93 1.80
CA ALA A 270 23.67 -44.31 2.10
C ALA A 270 23.26 -43.89 3.53
N ARG A 271 23.95 -42.97 4.17
CA ARG A 271 23.68 -42.49 5.51
C ARG A 271 23.52 -40.99 5.56
N LEU A 272 22.69 -40.53 6.48
CA LEU A 272 22.53 -39.11 6.80
C LEU A 272 23.61 -38.64 7.78
N LYS A 273 24.22 -37.51 7.47
CA LYS A 273 25.15 -36.82 8.33
C LYS A 273 24.61 -35.46 8.71
N LYS A 274 24.41 -35.23 10.00
CA LYS A 274 24.01 -33.92 10.53
C LYS A 274 25.17 -32.95 10.35
N THR A 275 24.99 -31.93 9.51
CA THR A 275 26.00 -30.94 9.17
C THR A 275 25.56 -29.56 9.64
N PRO A 276 26.24 -28.94 10.62
CA PRO A 276 25.96 -27.57 11.03
C PRO A 276 26.33 -26.62 9.90
N ILE A 277 25.51 -25.60 9.68
CA ILE A 277 25.73 -24.59 8.66
C ILE A 277 25.54 -23.19 9.21
N LYS A 278 26.25 -22.25 8.61
CA LYS A 278 26.04 -20.84 8.85
C LYS A 278 25.33 -20.24 7.64
N ILE A 279 24.19 -19.64 7.88
CA ILE A 279 23.42 -18.94 6.84
C ILE A 279 23.63 -17.44 6.94
N GLY A 280 23.54 -16.77 5.78
CA GLY A 280 23.49 -15.33 5.65
C GLY A 280 22.04 -14.87 5.46
N ILE A 281 21.67 -14.46 4.24
CA ILE A 281 20.29 -14.08 3.92
C ILE A 281 19.39 -15.29 4.02
N TYR A 282 18.32 -15.15 4.84
CA TYR A 282 17.26 -16.14 4.95
C TYR A 282 16.08 -15.73 4.09
N GLY A 283 15.90 -16.39 2.96
CA GLY A 283 14.77 -16.16 2.06
C GLY A 283 13.68 -17.21 2.21
N TYR A 284 12.50 -16.93 1.70
CA TYR A 284 11.36 -17.84 1.75
C TYR A 284 11.59 -19.13 0.93
N THR A 285 12.14 -19.01 -0.26
CA THR A 285 12.36 -20.14 -1.18
C THR A 285 13.74 -20.74 -1.01
N ALA A 286 14.77 -19.89 -0.94
CA ALA A 286 16.18 -20.26 -0.83
C ALA A 286 16.88 -19.37 0.19
N SER A 287 17.91 -19.91 0.84
CA SER A 287 18.73 -19.20 1.83
C SER A 287 20.20 -19.28 1.45
N GLU A 288 20.94 -18.19 1.74
CA GLU A 288 22.38 -18.10 1.54
C GLU A 288 23.12 -19.04 2.51
N VAL A 289 24.04 -19.81 1.98
CA VAL A 289 24.96 -20.65 2.78
C VAL A 289 26.32 -19.96 2.81
N VAL A 290 26.67 -19.41 3.96
CA VAL A 290 27.99 -18.76 4.18
C VAL A 290 29.10 -19.79 4.42
N SER A 291 28.77 -20.87 5.13
CA SER A 291 29.72 -21.96 5.40
C SER A 291 29.00 -23.24 5.81
N GLY A 292 29.69 -24.37 5.68
CA GLY A 292 29.21 -25.68 6.10
C GLY A 292 28.71 -26.58 4.97
N LEU A 293 28.57 -26.07 3.75
CA LEU A 293 28.20 -26.87 2.57
C LEU A 293 29.10 -26.57 1.38
N SER A 294 29.26 -27.57 0.53
CA SER A 294 29.90 -27.50 -0.78
C SER A 294 28.84 -27.63 -1.90
N PRO A 295 29.09 -27.10 -3.10
CA PRO A 295 28.18 -27.27 -4.25
C PRO A 295 27.93 -28.73 -4.64
N SER A 296 28.84 -29.64 -4.29
CA SER A 296 28.74 -31.09 -4.56
C SER A 296 27.88 -31.84 -3.55
N ASP A 297 27.54 -31.23 -2.42
CA ASP A 297 26.84 -31.92 -1.35
C ASP A 297 25.38 -32.21 -1.75
N LYS A 298 24.91 -33.41 -1.38
CA LYS A 298 23.53 -33.84 -1.58
C LYS A 298 22.77 -33.63 -0.26
N VAL A 299 22.02 -32.52 -0.17
CA VAL A 299 21.25 -32.16 1.03
C VAL A 299 19.88 -32.82 0.99
N VAL A 300 19.50 -33.49 2.05
CA VAL A 300 18.22 -34.22 2.15
C VAL A 300 17.11 -33.28 2.62
N LEU A 301 15.98 -33.35 1.94
CA LEU A 301 14.78 -32.60 2.30
C LEU A 301 13.98 -33.33 3.38
N PRO A 302 13.49 -32.63 4.41
CA PRO A 302 12.57 -33.20 5.40
C PRO A 302 11.33 -33.81 4.72
N SER A 303 10.83 -34.89 5.33
CA SER A 303 9.62 -35.59 4.87
C SER A 303 8.74 -35.91 6.07
N ASP A 304 7.44 -35.84 5.89
CA ASP A 304 6.46 -36.20 6.94
C ASP A 304 6.38 -37.71 7.16
N LYS A 305 7.04 -38.52 6.32
CA LYS A 305 6.97 -39.99 6.39
C LYS A 305 7.89 -40.59 7.43
N PHE A 306 8.98 -39.90 7.79
CA PHE A 306 9.98 -40.37 8.78
C PHE A 306 10.80 -39.19 9.32
N GLU A 307 11.29 -39.34 10.52
CA GLU A 307 12.16 -38.35 11.15
C GLU A 307 13.60 -38.51 10.68
N LEU A 308 14.25 -37.38 10.34
CA LEU A 308 15.66 -37.38 9.99
C LEU A 308 16.51 -37.42 11.26
N THR A 309 17.36 -38.43 11.34
CA THR A 309 18.32 -38.58 12.47
C THR A 309 19.73 -38.81 11.93
N ASP A 310 20.73 -38.41 12.73
CA ASP A 310 22.11 -38.60 12.35
C ASP A 310 22.46 -40.09 12.24
N GLY A 311 23.17 -40.50 11.19
CA GLY A 311 23.49 -41.88 10.89
C GLY A 311 22.36 -42.72 10.28
N LEU A 312 21.15 -42.20 10.10
CA LEU A 312 20.01 -42.91 9.48
C LEU A 312 20.40 -43.46 8.11
N ARG A 313 20.17 -44.75 7.87
CA ARG A 313 20.34 -45.33 6.53
C ARG A 313 19.13 -45.07 5.64
N VAL A 314 19.38 -44.54 4.49
CA VAL A 314 18.35 -44.17 3.50
C VAL A 314 18.65 -44.81 2.16
N THR A 315 17.65 -44.89 1.29
CA THR A 315 17.83 -45.23 -0.11
C THR A 315 18.11 -43.93 -0.89
N PRO A 316 19.29 -43.79 -1.51
CA PRO A 316 19.56 -42.66 -2.37
C PRO A 316 18.51 -42.58 -3.48
N PRO A 317 18.11 -41.40 -3.94
CA PRO A 317 17.28 -41.29 -5.14
C PRO A 317 18.07 -41.80 -6.34
N ASP A 318 17.38 -42.45 -7.29
CA ASP A 318 17.92 -42.76 -8.59
C ASP A 318 18.43 -41.50 -9.29
N GLU A 319 19.60 -41.52 -9.89
CA GLU A 319 20.28 -40.35 -10.53
C GLU A 319 19.53 -39.84 -11.75
#